data_af80c47651da7043d5886a73ce395ab0
#
_entry.id   af80c47651da7043d5886a73ce395ab0
#
_cell.length_a   1.000
_cell.length_b   1.000
_cell.length_c   1.000
_cell.angle_alpha   90.00
_cell.angle_beta   90.00
_cell.angle_gamma   90.00
#
_symmetry.space_group_name_H-M   'P 1'
#
loop_
_entity.id
_entity.type
_entity.pdbx_description
1 polymer ?
#
loop_
_entity_poly.entity_id
_entity_poly.type
_entity_poly.pdbx_seq_one_letter_code
_entity_poly.pdbx_strand_id
1 'polypeptide(L)'
;MTTLVLGHKSPDTDSTGSPILWAWYLNEVKGQSAEAVLLGEPNTEAAFLLAKWDLPKPRIISDLDENQPCVIVDTNNPAELPAGVNGADVQAIIDHHKLVGGLETK
;
A
#
# COMPACT_ATOMS: atom_id res chain seq x y z
N MET A 1 -6.53 -8.68 13.09
CA MET A 1 -5.77 -8.90 11.85
C MET A 1 -5.06 -7.63 11.46
N THR A 2 -3.78 -7.73 11.09
CA THR A 2 -3.01 -6.56 10.69
C THR A 2 -3.54 -5.97 9.39
N THR A 3 -3.70 -4.64 9.35
CA THR A 3 -4.09 -3.92 8.14
C THR A 3 -2.86 -3.73 7.25
N LEU A 4 -2.95 -4.15 6.00
CA LEU A 4 -1.86 -3.94 5.04
C LEU A 4 -2.06 -2.60 4.33
N VAL A 5 -0.99 -1.83 4.21
CA VAL A 5 -1.00 -0.54 3.51
C VAL A 5 -0.13 -0.68 2.28
N LEU A 6 -0.71 -0.44 1.11
CA LEU A 6 -0.04 -0.72 -0.16
C LEU A 6 -0.34 0.37 -1.21
N GLY A 7 0.57 0.50 -2.14
CA GLY A 7 0.42 1.33 -3.32
C GLY A 7 0.23 0.47 -4.58
N HIS A 8 0.65 0.99 -5.73
CA HIS A 8 0.47 0.29 -7.01
C HIS A 8 1.63 -0.67 -7.31
N LYS A 9 1.43 -1.52 -8.30
CA LYS A 9 2.50 -2.36 -8.86
C LYS A 9 3.61 -1.46 -9.42
N SER A 10 4.83 -1.98 -9.49
CA SER A 10 6.01 -1.21 -9.88
C SER A 10 6.21 0.01 -8.97
N PRO A 11 6.47 -0.21 -7.67
CA PRO A 11 6.52 0.87 -6.69
C PRO A 11 7.56 1.93 -7.02
N ASP A 12 7.13 3.19 -7.08
CA ASP A 12 8.00 4.35 -7.17
C ASP A 12 8.19 4.96 -5.77
N THR A 13 8.74 6.18 -5.70
CA THR A 13 8.96 6.85 -4.42
C THR A 13 7.66 7.03 -3.64
N ASP A 14 6.60 7.47 -4.29
CA ASP A 14 5.32 7.72 -3.62
C ASP A 14 4.65 6.42 -3.16
N SER A 15 4.60 5.40 -4.02
CA SER A 15 3.97 4.13 -3.66
C SER A 15 4.83 3.24 -2.77
N THR A 16 6.07 3.66 -2.48
CA THR A 16 6.92 3.05 -1.47
C THR A 16 6.85 3.83 -0.15
N GLY A 17 6.99 5.15 -0.22
CA GLY A 17 7.03 6.00 0.96
C GLY A 17 5.68 6.24 1.60
N SER A 18 4.63 6.43 0.80
CA SER A 18 3.28 6.69 1.34
C SER A 18 2.74 5.53 2.17
N PRO A 19 2.87 4.25 1.77
CA PRO A 19 2.47 3.15 2.64
C PRO A 19 3.23 3.12 3.97
N ILE A 20 4.53 3.40 3.95
CA ILE A 20 5.33 3.44 5.18
C ILE A 20 4.80 4.52 6.13
N LEU A 21 4.58 5.72 5.61
CA LEU A 21 4.10 6.84 6.40
C LEU A 21 2.69 6.58 6.94
N TRP A 22 1.79 6.05 6.11
CA TRP A 22 0.43 5.78 6.53
C TRP A 22 0.35 4.65 7.55
N ALA A 23 1.16 3.59 7.38
CA ALA A 23 1.23 2.52 8.36
C ALA A 23 1.74 3.05 9.70
N TRP A 24 2.76 3.92 9.69
CA TRP A 24 3.23 4.58 10.89
C TRP A 24 2.11 5.36 11.58
N TYR A 25 1.34 6.13 10.81
CA TYR A 25 0.22 6.90 11.35
C TYR A 25 -0.83 5.99 12.00
N LEU A 26 -1.21 4.92 11.34
CA LEU A 26 -2.20 3.99 11.89
C LEU A 26 -1.69 3.33 13.17
N ASN A 27 -0.43 2.96 13.23
CA ASN A 27 0.15 2.33 14.42
C ASN A 27 0.30 3.31 15.57
N GLU A 28 0.86 4.50 15.33
CA GLU A 28 1.29 5.42 16.39
C GLU A 28 0.18 6.38 16.81
N VAL A 29 -0.68 6.79 15.90
CA VAL A 29 -1.72 7.77 16.19
C VAL A 29 -3.07 7.12 16.42
N LYS A 30 -3.42 6.12 15.63
CA LYS A 30 -4.71 5.44 15.73
C LYS A 30 -4.68 4.19 16.61
N GLY A 31 -3.50 3.73 17.01
CA GLY A 31 -3.38 2.53 17.83
C GLY A 31 -3.80 1.24 17.15
N GLN A 32 -3.76 1.22 15.82
CA GLN A 32 -4.10 0.04 15.02
C GLN A 32 -2.83 -0.76 14.71
N SER A 33 -2.99 -2.01 14.29
CA SER A 33 -1.88 -2.82 13.81
C SER A 33 -1.85 -2.71 12.28
N ALA A 34 -0.81 -2.11 11.74
CA ALA A 34 -0.68 -1.89 10.29
C ALA A 34 0.75 -2.18 9.83
N GLU A 35 0.86 -2.67 8.60
CA GLU A 35 2.14 -2.99 7.98
C GLU A 35 2.14 -2.45 6.55
N ALA A 36 3.19 -1.71 6.17
CA ALA A 36 3.41 -1.33 4.79
C ALA A 36 3.91 -2.53 3.99
N VAL A 37 3.38 -2.73 2.79
CA VAL A 37 3.81 -3.80 1.89
C VAL A 37 4.00 -3.24 0.49
N LEU A 38 4.81 -3.90 -0.32
CA LEU A 38 5.05 -3.54 -1.71
C LEU A 38 4.53 -4.63 -2.64
N LEU A 39 4.12 -4.24 -3.83
CA LEU A 39 3.65 -5.18 -4.85
C LEU A 39 4.75 -5.59 -5.84
N GLY A 40 5.98 -5.23 -5.55
CA GLY A 40 7.15 -5.56 -6.35
C GLY A 40 8.38 -4.85 -5.82
N GLU A 41 9.52 -5.03 -6.48
CA GLU A 41 10.72 -4.31 -6.08
C GLU A 41 10.55 -2.82 -6.29
N PRO A 42 10.96 -1.97 -5.34
CA PRO A 42 10.90 -0.53 -5.53
C PRO A 42 11.85 -0.10 -6.64
N ASN A 43 11.51 1.00 -7.33
CA ASN A 43 12.40 1.52 -8.36
C ASN A 43 13.70 2.06 -7.74
N THR A 44 14.66 2.42 -8.59
CA THR A 44 16.00 2.84 -8.14
C THR A 44 15.95 4.03 -7.18
N GLU A 45 15.11 5.03 -7.48
CA GLU A 45 14.96 6.19 -6.62
C GLU A 45 14.41 5.82 -5.24
N ALA A 46 13.35 5.00 -5.22
CA ALA A 46 12.74 4.57 -3.97
C ALA A 46 13.70 3.72 -3.15
N ALA A 47 14.43 2.81 -3.78
CA ALA A 47 15.42 1.99 -3.10
C ALA A 47 16.54 2.84 -2.51
N PHE A 48 16.98 3.87 -3.24
CA PHE A 48 18.00 4.81 -2.77
C PHE A 48 17.52 5.56 -1.52
N LEU A 49 16.26 6.04 -1.52
CA LEU A 49 15.72 6.77 -0.38
C LEU A 49 15.56 5.89 0.85
N LEU A 50 15.13 4.64 0.67
CA LEU A 50 15.06 3.70 1.79
C LEU A 50 16.43 3.49 2.45
N ALA A 51 17.46 3.32 1.62
CA ALA A 51 18.82 3.14 2.12
C ALA A 51 19.34 4.42 2.80
N LYS A 52 19.11 5.58 2.19
CA LYS A 52 19.58 6.87 2.71
C LYS A 52 19.00 7.19 4.07
N TRP A 53 17.71 6.90 4.28
CA TRP A 53 17.01 7.20 5.52
C TRP A 53 17.02 6.02 6.50
N ASP A 54 17.76 4.96 6.16
CA ASP A 54 17.87 3.74 7.00
C ASP A 54 16.51 3.14 7.33
N LEU A 55 15.62 3.14 6.36
CA LEU A 55 14.31 2.54 6.50
C LEU A 55 14.33 1.11 5.98
N PRO A 56 13.73 0.14 6.71
CA PRO A 56 13.65 -1.22 6.21
C PRO A 56 12.75 -1.30 4.98
N LYS A 57 13.15 -2.10 3.99
CA LYS A 57 12.33 -2.33 2.81
C LYS A 57 11.07 -3.09 3.23
N PRO A 58 9.86 -2.59 2.89
CA PRO A 58 8.64 -3.32 3.19
C PRO A 58 8.61 -4.70 2.53
N ARG A 59 7.87 -5.61 3.14
CA ARG A 59 7.68 -6.95 2.61
C ARG A 59 6.96 -6.88 1.26
N ILE A 60 7.42 -7.68 0.30
CA ILE A 60 6.80 -7.76 -1.02
C ILE A 60 5.74 -8.84 -1.01
N ILE A 61 4.54 -8.52 -1.51
CA ILE A 61 3.45 -9.48 -1.66
C ILE A 61 3.01 -9.51 -3.12
N SER A 62 2.38 -10.61 -3.53
CA SER A 62 1.86 -10.77 -4.89
C SER A 62 0.36 -10.61 -4.99
N ASP A 63 -0.37 -10.81 -3.89
CA ASP A 63 -1.82 -10.73 -3.88
C ASP A 63 -2.33 -10.49 -2.46
N LEU A 64 -3.64 -10.26 -2.33
CA LEU A 64 -4.34 -10.06 -1.07
C LEU A 64 -5.26 -11.24 -0.80
N ASP A 65 -5.30 -11.68 0.46
CA ASP A 65 -6.22 -12.72 0.88
C ASP A 65 -7.65 -12.17 0.94
N GLU A 66 -8.63 -13.06 0.83
CA GLU A 66 -10.03 -12.69 0.98
C GLU A 66 -10.27 -12.07 2.35
N ASN A 67 -10.98 -10.95 2.38
CA ASN A 67 -11.29 -10.19 3.59
C ASN A 67 -10.07 -9.62 4.33
N GLN A 68 -8.88 -9.59 3.70
CA GLN A 68 -7.69 -8.96 4.29
C GLN A 68 -7.93 -7.46 4.44
N PRO A 69 -7.88 -6.89 5.67
CA PRO A 69 -7.98 -5.45 5.83
C PRO A 69 -6.81 -4.75 5.15
N CYS A 70 -7.11 -3.74 4.35
CA CYS A 70 -6.06 -3.00 3.65
C CYS A 70 -6.46 -1.55 3.41
N VAL A 71 -5.44 -0.71 3.25
CA VAL A 71 -5.57 0.68 2.83
C VAL A 71 -4.74 0.85 1.57
N ILE A 72 -5.32 1.44 0.56
CA ILE A 72 -4.67 1.68 -0.73
C ILE A 72 -4.26 3.15 -0.80
N VAL A 73 -3.00 3.40 -1.10
CA VAL A 73 -2.46 4.75 -1.26
C VAL A 73 -1.84 4.90 -2.63
N ASP A 74 -1.85 6.12 -3.16
CA ASP A 74 -1.21 6.51 -4.42
C ASP A 74 -1.74 5.81 -5.67
N THR A 75 -2.90 5.14 -5.59
CA THR A 75 -3.59 4.60 -6.76
C THR A 75 -5.04 4.27 -6.43
N ASN A 76 -5.89 4.25 -7.45
CA ASN A 76 -7.24 3.70 -7.36
C ASN A 76 -7.56 2.80 -8.56
N ASN A 77 -6.56 2.49 -9.38
CA ASN A 77 -6.75 1.72 -10.60
C ASN A 77 -6.56 0.22 -10.33
N PRO A 78 -7.63 -0.61 -10.49
CA PRO A 78 -7.53 -2.05 -10.23
C PRO A 78 -6.44 -2.75 -11.06
N ALA A 79 -6.11 -2.23 -12.23
CA ALA A 79 -5.06 -2.81 -13.08
C ALA A 79 -3.67 -2.68 -12.46
N GLU A 80 -3.47 -1.73 -11.52
CA GLU A 80 -2.21 -1.51 -10.82
C GLU A 80 -2.16 -2.23 -9.47
N LEU A 81 -3.18 -3.01 -9.13
CA LEU A 81 -3.35 -3.65 -7.83
C LEU A 81 -3.47 -5.16 -7.99
N PRO A 82 -3.31 -5.94 -6.91
CA PRO A 82 -3.47 -7.39 -6.98
C PRO A 82 -4.85 -7.81 -7.46
N ALA A 83 -4.94 -8.97 -8.09
CA ALA A 83 -6.20 -9.50 -8.59
C ALA A 83 -7.24 -9.68 -7.47
N GLY A 84 -6.78 -9.98 -6.24
CA GLY A 84 -7.66 -10.20 -5.09
C GLY A 84 -8.14 -8.92 -4.40
N VAL A 85 -7.83 -7.72 -4.93
CA VAL A 85 -8.13 -6.47 -4.22
C VAL A 85 -9.62 -6.29 -3.91
N ASN A 86 -10.51 -6.67 -4.81
CA ASN A 86 -11.94 -6.52 -4.57
C ASN A 86 -12.52 -7.60 -3.63
N GLY A 87 -11.78 -8.67 -3.39
CA GLY A 87 -12.14 -9.66 -2.36
C GLY A 87 -11.60 -9.29 -0.98
N ALA A 88 -10.69 -8.35 -0.90
CA ALA A 88 -10.13 -7.87 0.36
C ALA A 88 -11.06 -6.84 1.02
N ASP A 89 -10.80 -6.55 2.28
CA ASP A 89 -11.53 -5.52 3.02
C ASP A 89 -10.83 -4.18 2.85
N VAL A 90 -11.09 -3.50 1.75
CA VAL A 90 -10.49 -2.19 1.45
C VAL A 90 -11.16 -1.13 2.31
N GLN A 91 -10.45 -0.65 3.32
CA GLN A 91 -10.97 0.28 4.31
C GLN A 91 -10.88 1.74 3.88
N ALA A 92 -9.88 2.09 3.06
CA ALA A 92 -9.72 3.44 2.56
C ALA A 92 -8.86 3.45 1.30
N ILE A 93 -9.09 4.44 0.46
CA ILE A 93 -8.29 4.71 -0.73
C ILE A 93 -7.84 6.16 -0.64
N ILE A 94 -6.53 6.38 -0.60
CA ILE A 94 -5.95 7.72 -0.47
C ILE A 94 -5.12 7.97 -1.72
N ASP A 95 -5.62 8.80 -2.61
CA ASP A 95 -5.01 9.01 -3.91
C ASP A 95 -5.32 10.41 -4.45
N HIS A 96 -4.36 10.95 -5.20
CA HIS A 96 -4.51 12.24 -5.87
C HIS A 96 -4.76 12.10 -7.37
N HIS A 97 -4.82 10.88 -7.88
CA HIS A 97 -5.07 10.62 -9.29
C HIS A 97 -6.58 10.66 -9.61
N LYS A 98 -6.91 10.73 -10.91
CA LYS A 98 -8.29 10.65 -11.35
C LYS A 98 -8.87 9.30 -10.94
N LEU A 99 -10.10 9.32 -10.42
CA LEU A 99 -10.79 8.08 -10.04
C LEU A 99 -11.07 7.23 -11.27
N VAL A 100 -10.73 5.94 -11.12
CA VAL A 100 -10.98 4.92 -12.14
C VAL A 100 -11.96 3.93 -11.57
N GLY A 101 -13.02 3.68 -11.64
CA GLY A 101 -13.93 2.72 -10.99
C GLY A 101 -13.34 1.32 -10.85
N GLY A 102 -14.10 0.44 -10.24
CA GLY A 102 -13.75 -0.97 -10.13
C GLY A 102 -13.21 -1.41 -8.77
N LEU A 103 -13.01 -0.48 -7.83
CA LEU A 103 -12.63 -0.81 -6.46
C LEU A 103 -13.84 -0.70 -5.53
N GLU A 104 -13.88 -1.58 -4.54
CA GLU A 104 -14.93 -1.59 -3.53
C GLU A 104 -14.33 -1.28 -2.16
N THR A 105 -15.01 -0.42 -1.39
CA THR A 105 -14.63 -0.12 0.00
C THR A 105 -15.77 -0.56 0.93
N LYS A 106 -15.40 -0.93 2.12
CA LYS A 106 -16.36 -1.37 3.12
C LYS A 106 -16.42 -0.44 4.32
#